data_b13d70395c02604cfe4fe309d9774f2a
#
_entry.id   b13d70395c02604cfe4fe309d9774f2a
#
_cell.length_a   1.000
_cell.length_b   1.000
_cell.length_c   1.000
_cell.angle_alpha   90.00
_cell.angle_beta   90.00
_cell.angle_gamma   90.00
#
_symmetry.space_group_name_H-M   'P 1'
#
loop_
_entity.id
_entity.type
_entity.pdbx_description
1 polymer ?
#
loop_
_entity_poly.entity_id
_entity_poly.type
_entity_poly.pdbx_seq_one_letter_code
_entity_poly.pdbx_strand_id
1 'polypeptide(L)'
;MSANDDHLLDPEGLTGLADRPIADIRTARAACIEVETGLSYLRRLLQGSLDIIERELVRRAGGGDPQSAGQLVDQLPEILGEVPRPPGVGRLTTTLGPSDFHDELIERYEALVGDGRLAKAADLPGSQLVTLMDQLREIETRVSSRRHAYHEQIDALQAELTRRYRTGEATVDSLLEPT
;
A
#
# COMPACT_ATOMS: atom_id res chain seq x y z
N MET A 1 -6.83 -16.91 1.34
CA MET A 1 -5.64 -17.00 2.21
C MET A 1 -4.52 -17.57 1.35
N SER A 2 -3.77 -16.73 0.69
CA SER A 2 -2.60 -17.18 -0.06
C SER A 2 -1.47 -17.45 0.94
N ALA A 3 -1.28 -18.72 1.29
CA ALA A 3 -0.17 -19.20 2.12
C ALA A 3 1.22 -18.90 1.50
N ASN A 4 1.24 -18.24 0.34
CA ASN A 4 2.47 -17.97 -0.40
C ASN A 4 3.07 -16.60 -0.07
N ASP A 5 2.28 -15.64 0.45
CA ASP A 5 2.78 -14.28 0.70
C ASP A 5 3.52 -14.19 2.05
N ASP A 6 3.12 -14.97 3.05
CA ASP A 6 3.82 -15.00 4.35
C ASP A 6 5.22 -15.63 4.25
N HIS A 7 5.46 -16.50 3.27
CA HIS A 7 6.79 -17.07 3.01
C HIS A 7 7.81 -16.02 2.53
N LEU A 8 7.35 -14.92 1.93
CA LEU A 8 8.24 -13.84 1.50
C LEU A 8 8.71 -12.98 2.68
N LEU A 9 7.95 -12.95 3.77
CA LEU A 9 8.32 -12.22 5.00
C LEU A 9 9.14 -13.07 5.99
N ASP A 10 9.44 -14.33 5.64
CA ASP A 10 10.23 -15.16 6.51
C ASP A 10 11.67 -14.64 6.59
N PRO A 11 12.20 -14.36 7.80
CA PRO A 11 13.62 -14.03 7.97
C PRO A 11 14.54 -15.06 7.33
N GLU A 12 14.10 -16.33 7.22
CA GLU A 12 14.78 -17.40 6.50
C GLU A 12 14.88 -17.09 4.99
N GLY A 13 13.95 -16.30 4.45
CA GLY A 13 13.97 -15.80 3.07
C GLY A 13 15.19 -14.95 2.73
N LEU A 14 15.83 -14.32 3.73
CA LEU A 14 17.05 -13.51 3.59
C LEU A 14 18.31 -14.27 4.00
N THR A 15 18.20 -15.48 4.61
CA THR A 15 19.35 -16.30 4.94
C THR A 15 19.89 -16.99 3.69
N GLY A 16 21.22 -17.10 3.60
CA GLY A 16 21.87 -17.80 2.48
C GLY A 16 21.72 -17.11 1.11
N LEU A 17 21.43 -15.82 1.05
CA LEU A 17 21.32 -15.07 -0.22
C LEU A 17 22.56 -15.23 -1.10
N ALA A 18 23.76 -15.35 -0.49
CA ALA A 18 25.01 -15.51 -1.21
C ALA A 18 25.06 -16.83 -2.02
N ASP A 19 24.34 -17.86 -1.59
CA ASP A 19 24.35 -19.18 -2.21
C ASP A 19 23.18 -19.38 -3.21
N ARG A 20 22.22 -18.45 -3.26
CA ARG A 20 21.06 -18.56 -4.16
C ARG A 20 21.41 -18.18 -5.59
N PRO A 21 20.81 -18.83 -6.59
CA PRO A 21 20.89 -18.41 -7.99
C PRO A 21 20.44 -16.95 -8.15
N ILE A 22 21.10 -16.21 -9.04
CA ILE A 22 20.76 -14.78 -9.27
C ILE A 22 19.34 -14.62 -9.83
N ALA A 23 18.85 -15.58 -10.60
CA ALA A 23 17.49 -15.59 -11.13
C ALA A 23 16.46 -15.63 -10.01
N ASP A 24 16.70 -16.46 -8.97
CA ASP A 24 15.81 -16.60 -7.81
C ASP A 24 15.76 -15.30 -7.01
N ILE A 25 16.89 -14.62 -6.84
CA ILE A 25 16.96 -13.33 -6.14
C ILE A 25 16.17 -12.25 -6.90
N ARG A 26 16.27 -12.24 -8.24
CA ARG A 26 15.50 -11.32 -9.08
C ARG A 26 14.00 -11.58 -8.99
N THR A 27 13.60 -12.86 -9.05
CA THR A 27 12.21 -13.28 -8.93
C THR A 27 11.64 -12.92 -7.57
N ALA A 28 12.36 -13.22 -6.49
CA ALA A 28 11.96 -12.86 -5.14
C ALA A 28 11.81 -11.33 -4.97
N ARG A 29 12.76 -10.56 -5.51
CA ARG A 29 12.69 -9.09 -5.47
C ARG A 29 11.47 -8.56 -6.24
N ALA A 30 11.17 -9.12 -7.42
CA ALA A 30 10.02 -8.71 -8.21
C ALA A 30 8.70 -9.00 -7.45
N ALA A 31 8.58 -10.18 -6.84
CA ALA A 31 7.43 -10.53 -6.03
C ALA A 31 7.27 -9.61 -4.81
N CYS A 32 8.35 -9.29 -4.10
CA CYS A 32 8.30 -8.33 -2.98
C CYS A 32 7.83 -6.93 -3.42
N ILE A 33 8.27 -6.46 -4.59
CA ILE A 33 7.85 -5.16 -5.14
C ILE A 33 6.36 -5.17 -5.49
N GLU A 34 5.84 -6.26 -6.03
CA GLU A 34 4.43 -6.41 -6.36
C GLU A 34 3.55 -6.29 -5.10
N VAL A 35 3.89 -7.06 -4.06
CA VAL A 35 3.17 -7.01 -2.78
C VAL A 35 3.28 -5.62 -2.13
N GLU A 36 4.48 -5.03 -2.09
CA GLU A 36 4.69 -3.67 -1.55
C GLU A 36 3.82 -2.64 -2.27
N THR A 37 3.71 -2.76 -3.60
CA THR A 37 2.88 -1.86 -4.41
C THR A 37 1.40 -1.98 -4.05
N GLY A 38 0.89 -3.19 -3.86
CA GLY A 38 -0.48 -3.45 -3.40
C GLY A 38 -0.74 -2.87 -2.01
N LEU A 39 0.17 -3.10 -1.06
CA LEU A 39 0.09 -2.54 0.29
C LEU A 39 0.16 -1.00 0.29
N SER A 40 0.99 -0.41 -0.57
CA SER A 40 1.08 1.04 -0.74
C SER A 40 -0.21 1.64 -1.30
N TYR A 41 -0.89 0.92 -2.20
CA TYR A 41 -2.20 1.32 -2.69
C TYR A 41 -3.26 1.27 -1.58
N LEU A 42 -3.35 0.15 -0.85
CA LEU A 42 -4.28 -0.01 0.27
C LEU A 42 -4.07 1.05 1.35
N ARG A 43 -2.80 1.38 1.67
CA ARG A 43 -2.48 2.44 2.62
C ARG A 43 -3.05 3.80 2.20
N ARG A 44 -2.99 4.15 0.91
CA ARG A 44 -3.58 5.40 0.40
C ARG A 44 -5.09 5.42 0.54
N LEU A 45 -5.77 4.29 0.26
CA LEU A 45 -7.21 4.17 0.45
C LEU A 45 -7.58 4.36 1.92
N LEU A 46 -6.85 3.73 2.85
CA LEU A 46 -7.06 3.86 4.29
C LEU A 46 -6.89 5.30 4.75
N GLN A 47 -5.82 5.98 4.32
CA GLN A 47 -5.57 7.38 4.66
C GLN A 47 -6.70 8.29 4.14
N GLY A 48 -7.12 8.14 2.89
CA GLY A 48 -8.26 8.89 2.35
C GLY A 48 -9.54 8.65 3.12
N SER A 49 -9.81 7.41 3.54
CA SER A 49 -10.97 7.08 4.35
C SER A 49 -10.93 7.70 5.75
N LEU A 50 -9.76 7.69 6.39
CA LEU A 50 -9.53 8.32 7.69
C LEU A 50 -9.72 9.84 7.60
N ASP A 51 -9.18 10.48 6.57
CA ASP A 51 -9.32 11.92 6.33
C ASP A 51 -10.80 12.33 6.20
N ILE A 52 -11.62 11.54 5.49
CA ILE A 52 -13.06 11.79 5.36
C ILE A 52 -13.74 11.74 6.72
N ILE A 53 -13.47 10.72 7.53
CA ILE A 53 -14.09 10.54 8.84
C ILE A 53 -13.64 11.64 9.81
N GLU A 54 -12.35 11.95 9.85
CA GLU A 54 -11.79 12.99 10.72
C GLU A 54 -12.39 14.37 10.40
N ARG A 55 -12.53 14.72 9.13
CA ARG A 55 -13.20 15.97 8.72
C ARG A 55 -14.65 16.03 9.17
N GLU A 56 -15.39 14.94 9.02
CA GLU A 56 -16.78 14.88 9.49
C GLU A 56 -16.89 15.04 11.01
N LEU A 57 -15.99 14.41 11.77
CA LEU A 57 -15.95 14.57 13.22
C LEU A 57 -15.59 15.99 13.64
N VAL A 58 -14.61 16.63 12.97
CA VAL A 58 -14.23 18.02 13.22
C VAL A 58 -15.37 18.99 12.86
N ARG A 59 -16.06 18.76 11.73
CA ARG A 59 -17.23 19.55 11.33
C ARG A 59 -18.31 19.52 12.42
N ARG A 60 -18.64 18.31 12.93
CA ARG A 60 -19.64 18.16 14.01
C ARG A 60 -19.21 18.84 15.29
N ALA A 61 -17.94 18.76 15.67
CA ALA A 61 -17.41 19.42 16.85
C ALA A 61 -17.48 20.96 16.73
N GLY A 62 -17.33 21.49 15.50
CA GLY A 62 -17.46 22.92 15.22
C GLY A 62 -18.91 23.44 15.06
N GLY A 63 -19.92 22.60 15.24
CA GLY A 63 -21.34 22.99 15.10
C GLY A 63 -21.79 23.23 13.66
N GLY A 64 -21.04 22.73 12.65
CA GLY A 64 -21.36 22.86 11.23
C GLY A 64 -22.52 21.99 10.79
N ASP A 65 -23.33 22.50 9.84
CA ASP A 65 -24.40 21.72 9.20
C ASP A 65 -23.86 20.51 8.43
N PRO A 66 -24.65 19.41 8.30
CA PRO A 66 -24.26 18.24 7.52
C PRO A 66 -23.92 18.64 6.08
N GLN A 67 -22.68 18.44 5.67
CA GLN A 67 -22.32 18.61 4.26
C GLN A 67 -22.90 17.48 3.45
N SER A 68 -23.52 17.82 2.30
CA SER A 68 -23.99 16.80 1.38
C SER A 68 -22.80 16.03 0.80
N ALA A 69 -23.00 14.73 0.48
CA ALA A 69 -21.98 13.90 -0.15
C ALA A 69 -21.39 14.54 -1.43
N GLY A 70 -22.18 15.36 -2.15
CA GLY A 70 -21.73 16.14 -3.30
C GLY A 70 -20.66 17.19 -2.94
N GLN A 71 -20.82 17.88 -1.82
CA GLN A 71 -19.84 18.89 -1.39
C GLN A 71 -18.51 18.26 -0.94
N LEU A 72 -18.55 17.04 -0.40
CA LEU A 72 -17.34 16.27 -0.07
C LEU A 72 -16.61 15.83 -1.35
N VAL A 73 -17.35 15.41 -2.38
CA VAL A 73 -16.79 15.05 -3.70
C VAL A 73 -16.17 16.26 -4.40
N ASP A 74 -16.78 17.43 -4.30
CA ASP A 74 -16.26 18.68 -4.87
C ASP A 74 -14.97 19.17 -4.19
N GLN A 75 -14.74 18.78 -2.93
CA GLN A 75 -13.52 19.10 -2.19
C GLN A 75 -12.39 18.08 -2.38
N LEU A 76 -12.69 16.88 -2.91
CA LEU A 76 -11.69 15.84 -3.18
C LEU A 76 -10.49 16.31 -4.04
N PRO A 77 -10.67 17.14 -5.09
CA PRO A 77 -9.54 17.66 -5.85
C PRO A 77 -8.61 18.54 -5.03
N GLU A 78 -9.14 19.31 -4.09
CA GLU A 78 -8.39 20.21 -3.22
C GLU A 78 -7.64 19.40 -2.14
N ILE A 79 -8.29 18.36 -1.62
CA ILE A 79 -7.71 17.41 -0.64
C ILE A 79 -6.55 16.59 -1.23
N LEU A 80 -6.72 16.14 -2.48
CA LEU A 80 -5.74 15.32 -3.21
C LEU A 80 -4.72 16.16 -3.98
N GLY A 81 -4.98 17.48 -4.15
CA GLY A 81 -4.18 18.40 -4.95
C GLY A 81 -3.01 19.06 -4.22
N GLU A 82 -2.96 19.04 -2.91
CA GLU A 82 -2.02 19.83 -2.09
C GLU A 82 -0.65 19.19 -1.84
N VAL A 83 -0.27 18.17 -2.58
CA VAL A 83 1.14 17.75 -2.61
C VAL A 83 1.78 18.39 -3.85
N PRO A 84 2.62 19.45 -3.71
CA PRO A 84 3.38 19.98 -4.81
C PRO A 84 4.30 18.89 -5.36
N ARG A 85 3.97 18.36 -6.54
CA ARG A 85 4.87 17.45 -7.24
C ARG A 85 6.01 18.26 -7.82
N PRO A 86 7.28 17.95 -7.49
CA PRO A 86 8.39 18.55 -8.20
C PRO A 86 8.26 18.20 -9.71
N PRO A 87 8.51 19.14 -10.63
CA PRO A 87 8.51 18.86 -12.05
C PRO A 87 9.72 17.97 -12.36
N GLY A 88 9.48 16.71 -12.65
CA GLY A 88 10.55 15.79 -13.00
C GLY A 88 10.03 14.39 -13.32
N VAL A 89 10.20 14.01 -14.58
CA VAL A 89 10.08 12.67 -15.14
C VAL A 89 8.72 12.01 -14.91
N GLY A 90 7.89 12.06 -15.94
CA GLY A 90 6.63 11.32 -15.99
C GLY A 90 6.88 9.85 -15.67
N ARG A 91 6.55 9.43 -14.46
CA ARG A 91 6.32 8.03 -14.18
C ARG A 91 5.18 7.63 -15.08
N LEU A 92 5.46 6.69 -15.96
CA LEU A 92 4.40 5.93 -16.62
C LEU A 92 3.40 5.56 -15.53
N THR A 93 2.17 5.98 -15.71
CA THR A 93 1.06 5.53 -14.88
C THR A 93 0.99 4.02 -15.08
N THR A 94 1.62 3.29 -14.19
CA THR A 94 1.36 1.87 -14.06
C THR A 94 -0.10 1.82 -13.64
N THR A 95 -0.95 1.41 -14.56
CA THR A 95 -2.35 1.13 -14.30
C THR A 95 -2.37 -0.16 -13.47
N LEU A 96 -2.00 -0.03 -12.21
CA LEU A 96 -2.26 -1.05 -11.22
C LEU A 96 -3.74 -0.94 -10.90
N GLY A 97 -4.54 -1.61 -11.72
CA GLY A 97 -5.86 -1.99 -11.29
C GLY A 97 -5.69 -2.91 -10.06
N PRO A 98 -6.52 -2.77 -9.03
CA PRO A 98 -6.47 -3.61 -7.82
C PRO A 98 -6.84 -5.08 -8.09
N SER A 99 -6.88 -5.51 -9.34
CA SER A 99 -7.50 -6.76 -9.74
C SER A 99 -6.77 -8.03 -9.33
N ASP A 100 -5.50 -7.95 -8.96
CA ASP A 100 -4.71 -9.15 -8.71
C ASP A 100 -4.06 -9.21 -7.31
N PHE A 101 -4.18 -8.14 -6.51
CA PHE A 101 -3.68 -8.14 -5.14
C PHE A 101 -4.77 -8.59 -4.17
N HIS A 102 -4.79 -9.88 -3.85
CA HIS A 102 -5.67 -10.48 -2.84
C HIS A 102 -4.94 -10.53 -1.50
N ASP A 103 -5.37 -9.68 -0.58
CA ASP A 103 -4.84 -9.62 0.78
C ASP A 103 -6.00 -9.55 1.79
N GLU A 104 -5.89 -10.28 2.89
CA GLU A 104 -6.88 -10.25 3.98
C GLU A 104 -7.17 -8.83 4.47
N LEU A 105 -6.17 -7.94 4.44
CA LEU A 105 -6.33 -6.54 4.87
C LEU A 105 -7.18 -5.74 3.89
N ILE A 106 -7.14 -6.05 2.58
CA ILE A 106 -8.06 -5.46 1.59
C ILE A 106 -9.48 -5.90 1.86
N GLU A 107 -9.71 -7.21 2.04
CA GLU A 107 -11.04 -7.73 2.34
C GLU A 107 -11.62 -7.10 3.61
N ARG A 108 -10.80 -6.95 4.66
CA ARG A 108 -11.21 -6.27 5.89
C ARG A 108 -11.53 -4.80 5.67
N TYR A 109 -10.73 -4.09 4.88
CA TYR A 109 -10.99 -2.70 4.51
C TYR A 109 -12.31 -2.58 3.76
N GLU A 110 -12.53 -3.39 2.72
CA GLU A 110 -13.76 -3.39 1.93
C GLU A 110 -14.99 -3.70 2.78
N ALA A 111 -14.90 -4.64 3.71
CA ALA A 111 -15.99 -4.95 4.64
C ALA A 111 -16.34 -3.75 5.54
N LEU A 112 -15.39 -2.89 5.88
CA LEU A 112 -15.63 -1.71 6.71
C LEU A 112 -16.23 -0.53 5.92
N VAL A 113 -15.76 -0.30 4.68
CA VAL A 113 -16.12 0.88 3.88
C VAL A 113 -17.10 0.61 2.76
N GLY A 114 -17.41 -0.67 2.49
CA GLY A 114 -18.31 -1.13 1.44
C GLY A 114 -19.70 -0.51 1.52
N ASP A 115 -20.51 -0.73 0.48
CA ASP A 115 -21.90 -0.23 0.35
C ASP A 115 -22.06 1.29 0.47
N GLY A 116 -20.99 2.04 0.15
CA GLY A 116 -20.99 3.51 0.22
C GLY A 116 -21.06 4.04 1.65
N ARG A 117 -20.59 3.29 2.65
CA ARG A 117 -20.60 3.69 4.06
C ARG A 117 -19.85 5.00 4.31
N LEU A 118 -18.71 5.21 3.63
CA LEU A 118 -17.98 6.48 3.70
C LEU A 118 -18.76 7.63 3.07
N ALA A 119 -19.44 7.41 1.95
CA ALA A 119 -20.28 8.41 1.31
C ALA A 119 -21.46 8.84 2.20
N LYS A 120 -21.86 7.97 3.13
CA LYS A 120 -22.94 8.20 4.13
C LYS A 120 -22.36 8.58 5.50
N ALA A 121 -21.09 8.95 5.61
CA ALA A 121 -20.47 9.29 6.89
C ALA A 121 -21.22 10.41 7.63
N ALA A 122 -21.80 11.38 6.90
CA ALA A 122 -22.62 12.43 7.47
C ALA A 122 -23.89 11.94 8.18
N ASP A 123 -24.42 10.78 7.79
CA ASP A 123 -25.64 10.19 8.35
C ASP A 123 -25.35 9.24 9.52
N LEU A 124 -24.09 8.82 9.69
CA LEU A 124 -23.72 7.88 10.74
C LEU A 124 -23.69 8.57 12.13
N PRO A 125 -24.11 7.89 13.20
CA PRO A 125 -23.90 8.37 14.57
C PRO A 125 -22.41 8.60 14.87
N GLY A 126 -22.09 9.63 15.66
CA GLY A 126 -20.69 9.96 16.01
C GLY A 126 -19.93 8.79 16.64
N SER A 127 -20.58 8.00 17.48
CA SER A 127 -19.98 6.78 18.05
C SER A 127 -19.60 5.73 16.98
N GLN A 128 -20.41 5.59 15.92
CA GLN A 128 -20.09 4.68 14.82
C GLN A 128 -18.92 5.20 13.97
N LEU A 129 -18.82 6.51 13.77
CA LEU A 129 -17.67 7.11 13.08
C LEU A 129 -16.38 6.90 13.85
N VAL A 130 -16.40 7.08 15.18
CA VAL A 130 -15.22 6.81 16.02
C VAL A 130 -14.82 5.34 15.96
N THR A 131 -15.78 4.42 16.08
CA THR A 131 -15.50 2.98 15.96
C THR A 131 -14.92 2.62 14.59
N LEU A 132 -15.47 3.17 13.50
CA LEU A 132 -14.97 2.95 12.15
C LEU A 132 -13.55 3.50 11.99
N MET A 133 -13.29 4.68 12.52
CA MET A 133 -11.96 5.30 12.51
C MET A 133 -10.93 4.42 13.23
N ASP A 134 -11.24 3.89 14.39
CA ASP A 134 -10.35 3.04 15.16
C ASP A 134 -10.03 1.73 14.42
N GLN A 135 -11.05 1.11 13.78
CA GLN A 135 -10.88 -0.09 12.97
C GLN A 135 -10.00 0.16 11.74
N LEU A 136 -10.17 1.29 11.06
CA LEU A 136 -9.35 1.67 9.92
C LEU A 136 -7.90 1.97 10.33
N ARG A 137 -7.68 2.61 11.46
CA ARG A 137 -6.34 2.84 12.02
C ARG A 137 -5.62 1.55 12.38
N GLU A 138 -6.36 0.56 12.91
CA GLU A 138 -5.78 -0.77 13.17
C GLU A 138 -5.27 -1.41 11.87
N ILE A 139 -6.06 -1.38 10.80
CA ILE A 139 -5.66 -1.92 9.49
C ILE A 139 -4.47 -1.11 8.94
N GLU A 140 -4.50 0.22 9.01
CA GLU A 140 -3.41 1.09 8.53
C GLU A 140 -2.09 0.77 9.24
N THR A 141 -2.11 0.55 10.54
CA THR A 141 -0.92 0.15 11.31
C THR A 141 -0.34 -1.17 10.80
N ARG A 142 -1.18 -2.17 10.56
CA ARG A 142 -0.74 -3.48 10.01
C ARG A 142 -0.18 -3.35 8.61
N VAL A 143 -0.87 -2.59 7.73
CA VAL A 143 -0.40 -2.33 6.35
C VAL A 143 0.94 -1.62 6.38
N SER A 144 1.10 -0.60 7.21
CA SER A 144 2.35 0.15 7.34
C SER A 144 3.50 -0.73 7.83
N SER A 145 3.26 -1.60 8.81
CA SER A 145 4.27 -2.54 9.33
C SER A 145 4.69 -3.56 8.28
N ARG A 146 3.71 -4.19 7.57
CA ARG A 146 4.03 -5.15 6.49
C ARG A 146 4.79 -4.48 5.35
N ARG A 147 4.35 -3.29 4.94
CA ARG A 147 5.05 -2.53 3.89
C ARG A 147 6.49 -2.23 4.26
N HIS A 148 6.75 -1.87 5.52
CA HIS A 148 8.12 -1.63 6.01
C HIS A 148 8.99 -2.89 5.89
N ALA A 149 8.47 -4.04 6.31
CA ALA A 149 9.17 -5.32 6.21
C ALA A 149 9.50 -5.68 4.74
N TYR A 150 8.57 -5.43 3.79
CA TYR A 150 8.85 -5.65 2.37
C TYR A 150 9.91 -4.68 1.83
N HIS A 151 9.96 -3.43 2.28
CA HIS A 151 11.03 -2.51 1.90
C HIS A 151 12.40 -3.02 2.36
N GLU A 152 12.53 -3.48 3.61
CA GLU A 152 13.78 -4.04 4.12
C GLU A 152 14.24 -5.25 3.30
N GLN A 153 13.30 -6.12 2.90
CA GLN A 153 13.61 -7.26 2.04
C GLN A 153 14.05 -6.85 0.64
N ILE A 154 13.33 -5.92 0.02
CA ILE A 154 13.69 -5.38 -1.30
C ILE A 154 15.08 -4.79 -1.27
N ASP A 155 15.43 -4.03 -0.22
CA ASP A 155 16.74 -3.42 -0.04
C ASP A 155 17.85 -4.48 0.14
N ALA A 156 17.59 -5.53 0.92
CA ALA A 156 18.54 -6.62 1.11
C ALA A 156 18.80 -7.40 -0.20
N LEU A 157 17.73 -7.75 -0.93
CA LEU A 157 17.83 -8.42 -2.23
C LEU A 157 18.55 -7.54 -3.27
N GLN A 158 18.25 -6.24 -3.28
CA GLN A 158 18.91 -5.28 -4.16
C GLN A 158 20.39 -5.11 -3.83
N ALA A 159 20.75 -5.08 -2.55
CA ALA A 159 22.14 -5.00 -2.10
C ALA A 159 22.94 -6.22 -2.58
N GLU A 160 22.40 -7.43 -2.47
CA GLU A 160 23.04 -8.66 -2.94
C GLU A 160 23.21 -8.68 -4.46
N LEU A 161 22.18 -8.28 -5.22
CA LEU A 161 22.29 -8.15 -6.68
C LEU A 161 23.40 -7.17 -7.05
N THR A 162 23.46 -6.02 -6.38
CA THR A 162 24.49 -4.99 -6.61
C THR A 162 25.89 -5.52 -6.30
N ARG A 163 26.05 -6.28 -5.21
CA ARG A 163 27.31 -6.92 -4.83
C ARG A 163 27.78 -7.84 -5.96
N ARG A 164 26.93 -8.74 -6.45
CA ARG A 164 27.28 -9.71 -7.50
C ARG A 164 27.69 -9.05 -8.81
N TYR A 165 27.00 -8.00 -9.23
CA TYR A 165 27.40 -7.25 -10.42
C TYR A 165 28.76 -6.55 -10.24
N ARG A 166 29.01 -6.04 -9.03
CA ARG A 166 30.29 -5.37 -8.73
C ARG A 166 31.47 -6.35 -8.68
N THR A 167 31.24 -7.57 -8.19
CA THR A 167 32.28 -8.60 -8.09
C THR A 167 32.49 -9.38 -9.38
N GLY A 168 31.64 -9.19 -10.39
CA GLY A 168 31.66 -9.94 -11.64
C GLY A 168 31.08 -11.36 -11.53
N GLU A 169 30.47 -11.71 -10.41
CA GLU A 169 29.72 -12.97 -10.25
C GLU A 169 28.46 -13.01 -11.14
N ALA A 170 27.99 -11.85 -11.58
CA ALA A 170 26.91 -11.71 -12.53
C ALA A 170 27.30 -10.74 -13.64
N THR A 171 27.00 -11.13 -14.89
CA THR A 171 27.22 -10.28 -16.06
C THR A 171 25.89 -9.76 -16.62
N VAL A 172 25.95 -8.66 -17.39
CA VAL A 172 24.75 -8.11 -18.07
C VAL A 172 24.20 -9.10 -19.08
N ASP A 173 25.02 -9.98 -19.65
CA ASP A 173 24.57 -11.03 -20.57
C ASP A 173 23.62 -12.03 -19.89
N SER A 174 23.78 -12.28 -18.60
CA SER A 174 22.83 -13.09 -17.81
C SER A 174 21.44 -12.44 -17.64
N LEU A 175 21.24 -11.21 -18.10
CA LEU A 175 19.95 -10.54 -18.18
C LEU A 175 19.18 -10.89 -19.46
N LEU A 176 19.87 -11.38 -20.48
CA LEU A 176 19.32 -11.63 -21.81
C LEU A 176 18.99 -13.12 -22.04
N GLU A 177 19.32 -14.00 -21.09
CA GLU A 177 18.94 -15.40 -21.18
C GLU A 177 17.43 -15.52 -20.84
N PRO A 178 16.61 -16.02 -21.79
CA PRO A 178 15.19 -16.25 -21.52
C PRO A 178 15.04 -17.40 -20.52
N THR A 179 14.22 -17.18 -19.52
CA THR A 179 13.74 -18.19 -18.56
C THR A 179 12.72 -19.09 -19.20
#